data_83cbd5c080dcc699623a23ee9a0aca16
#
_entry.id   83cbd5c080dcc699623a23ee9a0aca16
#
_cell.length_a   1.000
_cell.length_b   1.000
_cell.length_c   1.000
_cell.angle_alpha   90.00
_cell.angle_beta   90.00
_cell.angle_gamma   90.00
#
_symmetry.space_group_name_H-M   'P 1'
#
loop_
_entity.id
_entity.type
_entity.pdbx_description
1 polymer ?
#
loop_
_entity_poly.entity_id
_entity_poly.type
_entity_poly.pdbx_seq_one_letter_code
_entity_poly.pdbx_strand_id
1 'polypeptide(L)'
;MPIEVKISKSTNKKKKLMAQFYLHKGVPKPFKTTHFGAAGYTDYTKSKDKEQRARYLERHKKENWNDYKSAGSLSRHILWGNSTDLQNNIKSFARKFKLKIRR
;
A
#
# COMPACT_ATOMS: atom_id res chain seq x y z
N MET A 1 -4.62 -21.11 4.19
CA MET A 1 -5.10 -19.95 4.96
C MET A 1 -4.59 -18.67 4.34
N PRO A 2 -5.40 -17.62 4.25
CA PRO A 2 -4.95 -16.38 3.61
C PRO A 2 -3.92 -15.65 4.46
N ILE A 3 -2.99 -15.02 3.78
CA ILE A 3 -2.08 -14.09 4.41
C ILE A 3 -2.88 -12.86 4.81
N GLU A 4 -2.59 -12.32 6.00
CA GLU A 4 -3.23 -11.10 6.48
C GLU A 4 -2.30 -9.91 6.30
N VAL A 5 -2.88 -8.75 6.04
CA VAL A 5 -2.14 -7.49 5.93
C VAL A 5 -2.75 -6.46 6.86
N LYS A 6 -1.90 -5.74 7.58
CA LYS A 6 -2.30 -4.60 8.42
C LYS A 6 -1.60 -3.36 7.90
N ILE A 7 -2.39 -2.37 7.49
CA ILE A 7 -1.87 -1.09 7.02
C ILE A 7 -2.05 -0.07 8.14
N SER A 8 -0.97 0.59 8.54
CA SER A 8 -1.01 1.57 9.61
C SER A 8 0.03 2.65 9.37
N LYS A 9 0.01 3.69 10.21
CA LYS A 9 1.00 4.76 10.14
C LYS A 9 2.39 4.18 10.35
N SER A 10 3.34 4.59 9.51
CA SER A 10 4.70 4.10 9.60
C SER A 10 5.37 4.56 10.90
N THR A 11 6.16 3.67 11.49
CA THR A 11 7.05 4.02 12.60
C THR A 11 8.32 4.68 12.09
N ASN A 12 8.57 4.64 10.79
CA ASN A 12 9.70 5.34 10.15
C ASN A 12 9.21 6.73 9.75
N LYS A 13 9.81 7.77 10.34
CA LYS A 13 9.41 9.17 10.11
C LYS A 13 9.53 9.61 8.66
N LYS A 14 10.36 8.93 7.87
CA LYS A 14 10.56 9.25 6.45
C LYS A 14 9.49 8.63 5.55
N LYS A 15 8.61 7.80 6.10
CA LYS A 15 7.58 7.10 5.34
C LYS A 15 6.20 7.39 5.93
N LYS A 16 5.17 7.33 5.08
CA LYS A 16 3.80 7.62 5.50
C LYS A 16 3.15 6.45 6.18
N LEU A 17 3.25 5.28 5.58
CA LEU A 17 2.52 4.09 6.00
C LEU A 17 3.45 2.89 6.06
N MET A 18 2.98 1.85 6.76
CA MET A 18 3.65 0.55 6.71
C MET A 18 2.62 -0.54 6.53
N ALA A 19 3.03 -1.60 5.86
CA ALA A 19 2.25 -2.81 5.68
C ALA A 19 2.93 -3.93 6.44
N GLN A 20 2.19 -4.57 7.33
CA GLN A 20 2.67 -5.73 8.07
C GLN A 20 1.93 -6.95 7.57
N PHE A 21 2.67 -7.97 7.13
CA PHE A 21 2.11 -9.18 6.56
C PHE A 21 2.25 -10.34 7.53
N TYR A 22 1.15 -11.05 7.78
CA TYR A 22 1.07 -12.16 8.73
C TYR A 22 0.72 -13.43 7.97
N LEU A 23 1.34 -14.56 8.32
CA LEU A 23 1.12 -15.83 7.62
C LEU A 23 -0.34 -16.28 7.69
N HIS A 24 -1.01 -16.05 8.83
CA HIS A 24 -2.42 -16.38 8.98
C HIS A 24 -2.96 -15.69 10.24
N LYS A 25 -4.28 -15.79 10.41
CA LYS A 25 -4.97 -15.28 11.60
C LYS A 25 -4.40 -15.94 12.86
N GLY A 26 -4.16 -15.15 13.89
CA GLY A 26 -3.66 -15.66 15.17
C GLY A 26 -2.16 -15.62 15.32
N VAL A 27 -1.41 -15.40 14.25
CA VAL A 27 0.04 -15.22 14.34
C VAL A 27 0.31 -13.86 14.98
N PRO A 28 1.10 -13.78 16.08
CA PRO A 28 1.29 -12.50 16.79
C PRO A 28 2.25 -11.55 16.11
N LYS A 29 3.17 -12.05 15.27
CA LYS A 29 4.20 -11.21 14.65
C LYS A 29 4.14 -11.32 13.14
N PRO A 30 4.37 -10.19 12.42
CA PRO A 30 4.43 -10.24 10.96
C PRO A 30 5.70 -10.96 10.49
N PHE A 31 5.61 -11.62 9.34
CA PHE A 31 6.80 -12.20 8.70
C PHE A 31 7.50 -11.18 7.80
N LYS A 32 6.83 -10.07 7.49
CA LYS A 32 7.39 -9.01 6.65
C LYS A 32 6.73 -7.70 7.00
N THR A 33 7.54 -6.65 7.14
CA THR A 33 7.06 -5.27 7.29
C THR A 33 7.69 -4.43 6.21
N THR A 34 6.86 -3.69 5.47
CA THR A 34 7.32 -2.82 4.39
C THR A 34 6.80 -1.41 4.64
N HIS A 35 7.71 -0.45 4.73
CA HIS A 35 7.35 0.97 4.85
C HIS A 35 7.25 1.57 3.46
N PHE A 36 6.25 2.39 3.21
CA PHE A 36 6.04 2.95 1.89
C PHE A 36 5.45 4.36 1.93
N GLY A 37 5.61 5.08 0.82
CA GLY A 37 5.14 6.45 0.69
C GLY A 37 6.10 7.44 1.34
N ALA A 38 6.70 8.34 0.55
CA ALA A 38 7.63 9.34 1.08
C ALA A 38 6.90 10.38 1.93
N ALA A 39 7.32 10.54 3.19
CA ALA A 39 6.75 11.56 4.06
C ALA A 39 7.09 12.95 3.51
N GLY A 40 6.15 13.87 3.62
CA GLY A 40 6.32 15.23 3.11
C GLY A 40 5.90 15.41 1.66
N TYR A 41 5.60 14.32 0.93
CA TYR A 41 5.12 14.39 -0.45
C TYR A 41 3.64 14.06 -0.49
N THR A 42 2.95 14.63 -1.48
CA THR A 42 1.53 14.32 -1.67
C THR A 42 1.34 13.01 -2.42
N ASP A 43 0.11 12.51 -2.43
CA ASP A 43 -0.28 11.35 -3.22
C ASP A 43 -1.74 11.56 -3.67
N TYR A 44 -2.26 10.63 -4.47
CA TYR A 44 -3.59 10.78 -5.06
C TYR A 44 -4.72 10.87 -4.02
N THR A 45 -4.57 10.20 -2.88
CA THR A 45 -5.59 10.24 -1.83
C THR A 45 -5.69 11.62 -1.17
N LYS A 46 -4.64 12.44 -1.30
CA LYS A 46 -4.61 13.80 -0.74
C LYS A 46 -4.82 14.86 -1.80
N SER A 47 -4.10 14.77 -2.92
CA SER A 47 -4.17 15.79 -3.98
C SER A 47 -5.43 15.68 -4.81
N LYS A 48 -5.94 14.45 -5.00
CA LYS A 48 -7.08 14.15 -5.88
C LYS A 48 -6.84 14.62 -7.32
N ASP A 49 -5.57 14.73 -7.71
CA ASP A 49 -5.14 15.24 -9.00
C ASP A 49 -4.86 14.08 -9.95
N LYS A 50 -5.76 13.89 -10.92
CA LYS A 50 -5.67 12.79 -11.89
C LYS A 50 -4.45 12.91 -12.78
N GLU A 51 -4.05 14.12 -13.14
CA GLU A 51 -2.87 14.33 -13.98
C GLU A 51 -1.59 13.97 -13.24
N GLN A 52 -1.51 14.36 -11.98
CA GLN A 52 -0.37 13.98 -11.14
C GLN A 52 -0.30 12.47 -10.99
N ARG A 53 -1.44 11.82 -10.80
CA ARG A 53 -1.50 10.36 -10.73
C ARG A 53 -1.00 9.73 -12.02
N ALA A 54 -1.43 10.24 -13.17
CA ALA A 54 -0.98 9.72 -14.46
C ALA A 54 0.54 9.84 -14.61
N ARG A 55 1.11 10.98 -14.19
CA ARG A 55 2.56 11.17 -14.23
C ARG A 55 3.29 10.20 -13.31
N TYR A 56 2.73 9.96 -12.11
CA TYR A 56 3.31 8.97 -11.19
C TYR A 56 3.34 7.58 -11.83
N LEU A 57 2.21 7.15 -12.39
CA LEU A 57 2.11 5.83 -13.01
C LEU A 57 3.09 5.68 -14.16
N GLU A 58 3.26 6.72 -14.97
CA GLU A 58 4.19 6.69 -16.09
C GLU A 58 5.65 6.59 -15.62
N ARG A 59 6.01 7.35 -14.57
CA ARG A 59 7.39 7.31 -14.05
C ARG A 59 7.73 5.95 -13.43
N HIS A 60 6.75 5.26 -12.86
CA HIS A 60 6.98 4.03 -12.12
C HIS A 60 6.51 2.76 -12.85
N LYS A 61 6.15 2.87 -14.12
CA LYS A 61 5.55 1.75 -14.85
C LYS A 61 6.46 0.53 -15.00
N LYS A 62 7.77 0.71 -14.85
CA LYS A 62 8.72 -0.40 -14.96
C LYS A 62 8.89 -1.17 -13.64
N GLU A 63 8.31 -0.68 -12.55
CA GLU A 63 8.38 -1.38 -11.27
C GLU A 63 7.47 -2.61 -11.29
N ASN A 64 7.83 -3.60 -10.49
CA ASN A 64 7.00 -4.80 -10.38
C ASN A 64 5.85 -4.55 -9.41
N TRP A 65 4.72 -4.11 -9.94
CA TRP A 65 3.54 -3.84 -9.12
C TRP A 65 2.79 -5.10 -8.69
N ASN A 66 3.24 -6.27 -9.12
CA ASN A 66 2.64 -7.55 -8.75
C ASN A 66 3.25 -8.17 -7.49
N ASP A 67 4.36 -7.62 -7.02
CA ASP A 67 4.93 -8.04 -5.74
C ASP A 67 4.26 -7.24 -4.61
N TYR A 68 3.21 -7.82 -4.04
CA TYR A 68 2.39 -7.12 -3.06
C TYR A 68 3.14 -6.72 -1.79
N LYS A 69 4.31 -7.30 -1.54
CA LYS A 69 5.12 -6.98 -0.38
C LYS A 69 6.11 -5.85 -0.63
N SER A 70 6.24 -5.38 -1.87
CA SER A 70 7.21 -4.32 -2.20
C SER A 70 6.63 -2.94 -1.92
N ALA A 71 7.50 -1.99 -1.60
CA ALA A 71 7.10 -0.60 -1.39
C ALA A 71 6.48 0.00 -2.65
N GLY A 72 7.01 -0.35 -3.82
CA GLY A 72 6.48 0.15 -5.10
C GLY A 72 5.05 -0.29 -5.35
N SER A 73 4.76 -1.58 -5.13
CA SER A 73 3.42 -2.12 -5.29
C SER A 73 2.44 -1.49 -4.31
N LEU A 74 2.85 -1.38 -3.04
CA LEU A 74 2.00 -0.79 -2.01
C LEU A 74 1.67 0.66 -2.32
N SER A 75 2.66 1.45 -2.73
CA SER A 75 2.43 2.85 -3.10
C SER A 75 1.48 2.95 -4.30
N ARG A 76 1.73 2.14 -5.35
CA ARG A 76 0.91 2.15 -6.56
C ARG A 76 -0.55 1.84 -6.28
N HIS A 77 -0.81 0.83 -5.47
CA HIS A 77 -2.17 0.34 -5.26
C HIS A 77 -2.91 1.09 -4.16
N ILE A 78 -2.21 1.63 -3.18
CA ILE A 78 -2.83 2.25 -2.01
C ILE A 78 -2.81 3.77 -2.09
N LEU A 79 -1.64 4.37 -2.25
CA LEU A 79 -1.51 5.84 -2.30
C LEU A 79 -1.89 6.41 -3.66
N TRP A 80 -1.62 5.67 -4.73
CA TRP A 80 -1.89 6.05 -6.11
C TRP A 80 -2.89 5.10 -6.77
N GLY A 81 -3.78 4.51 -5.96
CA GLY A 81 -4.81 3.60 -6.45
C GLY A 81 -5.89 4.30 -7.27
N ASN A 82 -6.92 3.56 -7.63
CA ASN A 82 -7.99 4.08 -8.48
C ASN A 82 -8.95 5.02 -7.76
N SER A 83 -8.89 5.06 -6.43
CA SER A 83 -9.78 5.89 -5.62
C SER A 83 -8.98 6.95 -4.87
N THR A 84 -9.63 8.06 -4.54
CA THR A 84 -9.07 9.06 -3.63
C THR A 84 -9.34 8.71 -2.17
N ASP A 85 -10.10 7.64 -1.92
CA ASP A 85 -10.38 7.15 -0.58
C ASP A 85 -9.35 6.07 -0.22
N LEU A 86 -8.52 6.36 0.77
CA LEU A 86 -7.45 5.44 1.20
C LEU A 86 -8.01 4.07 1.58
N GLN A 87 -9.11 4.02 2.31
CA GLN A 87 -9.68 2.75 2.75
C GLN A 87 -10.18 1.91 1.57
N ASN A 88 -10.76 2.54 0.56
CA ASN A 88 -11.18 1.84 -0.65
C ASN A 88 -9.99 1.25 -1.38
N ASN A 89 -8.87 1.97 -1.43
CA ASN A 89 -7.66 1.48 -2.08
C ASN A 89 -7.06 0.30 -1.32
N ILE A 90 -7.09 0.33 0.01
CA ILE A 90 -6.62 -0.78 0.83
C ILE A 90 -7.47 -2.03 0.58
N LYS A 91 -8.79 -1.88 0.53
CA LYS A 91 -9.70 -3.00 0.24
C LYS A 91 -9.46 -3.56 -1.15
N SER A 92 -9.27 -2.71 -2.14
CA SER A 92 -8.98 -3.14 -3.52
C SER A 92 -7.65 -3.88 -3.61
N PHE A 93 -6.64 -3.39 -2.92
CA PHE A 93 -5.33 -4.04 -2.85
C PHE A 93 -5.45 -5.45 -2.24
N ALA A 94 -6.13 -5.56 -1.12
CA ALA A 94 -6.31 -6.86 -0.46
C ALA A 94 -7.07 -7.84 -1.37
N ARG A 95 -8.12 -7.35 -2.04
CA ARG A 95 -8.90 -8.19 -2.95
C ARG A 95 -8.06 -8.66 -4.14
N LYS A 96 -7.28 -7.76 -4.73
CA LYS A 96 -6.44 -8.09 -5.89
C LYS A 96 -5.44 -9.21 -5.57
N PHE A 97 -4.84 -9.17 -4.39
CA PHE A 97 -3.81 -10.12 -4.00
C PHE A 97 -4.32 -11.22 -3.08
N LYS A 98 -5.64 -11.30 -2.90
CA LYS A 98 -6.29 -12.33 -2.08
C LYS A 98 -5.77 -12.34 -0.64
N LEU A 99 -5.55 -11.14 -0.10
CA LEU A 99 -5.13 -10.95 1.28
C LEU A 99 -6.34 -10.64 2.15
N LYS A 100 -6.24 -10.96 3.43
CA LYS A 100 -7.25 -10.58 4.40
C LYS A 100 -6.75 -9.37 5.19
N ILE A 101 -7.63 -8.38 5.39
CA ILE A 101 -7.26 -7.19 6.16
C ILE A 101 -7.33 -7.54 7.65
N ARG A 102 -6.22 -7.31 8.34
CA ARG A 102 -6.13 -7.50 9.79
C ARG A 102 -6.49 -6.18 10.48
N ARG A 103 -7.35 -6.29 11.46
CA ARG A 103 -7.80 -5.12 12.23
C ARG A 103 -7.24 -5.08 13.63
#